data_898d0c47eeb0367bb8b7f6d307bc6b98
#
_entry.id   898d0c47eeb0367bb8b7f6d307bc6b98
#
_cell.length_a   1.000
_cell.length_b   1.000
_cell.length_c   1.000
_cell.angle_alpha   90.00
_cell.angle_beta   90.00
_cell.angle_gamma   90.00
#
_symmetry.space_group_name_H-M   'P 1'
#
loop_
_entity.id
_entity.type
_entity.pdbx_description
1 polymer ?
#
loop_
_entity_poly.entity_id
_entity_poly.type
_entity_poly.pdbx_seq_one_letter_code
_entity_poly.pdbx_strand_id
1 'polypeptide(L)'
;MKLANIVLCAGFAALAGACAQPAPEAENLTRWVDPKIGTGGHGHVFVGANVPFGLVQVGPTSIPQDWDWCSGYHESDSTVIGFSHTHLSGTGIGDLFDVTVMPVVGEVTCARGVEEDPQSGLWSYADRSKEVVEPGYYSVPLSRYGITAEMTATSRVGLHRYTFPASDDAAVVFDLENGGCWDKATETGFTFSEDSTRISGWRYSTGWARDQKVYFVAEFSKPAKGITYL
;
A
#
# COMPACT_ATOMS: atom_id res chain seq x y z
N MET A 1 -8.63 91.43 -18.29
CA MET A 1 -7.68 90.33 -18.33
C MET A 1 -7.48 89.90 -16.89
N LYS A 2 -8.01 88.71 -16.51
CA LYS A 2 -7.82 88.11 -15.20
C LYS A 2 -7.03 86.80 -15.41
N LEU A 3 -5.84 86.72 -14.87
CA LEU A 3 -5.02 85.57 -14.83
C LEU A 3 -5.60 84.54 -13.77
N ALA A 4 -5.87 83.37 -14.17
CA ALA A 4 -6.25 82.27 -13.26
C ALA A 4 -4.97 81.50 -12.88
N ASN A 5 -4.68 81.46 -11.58
CA ASN A 5 -3.61 80.64 -11.04
C ASN A 5 -4.09 79.22 -10.87
N ILE A 6 -3.45 78.25 -11.55
CA ILE A 6 -3.67 76.79 -11.39
C ILE A 6 -2.65 76.35 -10.32
N VAL A 7 -3.17 75.94 -9.16
CA VAL A 7 -2.39 75.28 -8.13
C VAL A 7 -2.40 73.73 -8.40
N LEU A 8 -1.26 73.21 -8.74
CA LEU A 8 -1.07 71.75 -8.96
C LEU A 8 -0.72 71.11 -7.62
N CYS A 9 -1.69 70.41 -7.02
CA CYS A 9 -1.45 69.56 -5.84
C CYS A 9 -0.87 68.26 -6.26
N ALA A 10 0.43 68.02 -6.06
CA ALA A 10 1.09 66.78 -6.22
C ALA A 10 0.80 65.88 -4.98
N GLY A 11 -0.12 64.96 -5.12
CA GLY A 11 -0.39 63.96 -4.10
C GLY A 11 0.70 62.87 -4.10
N PHE A 12 1.49 62.81 -3.04
CA PHE A 12 2.40 61.67 -2.78
C PHE A 12 1.57 60.48 -2.31
N ALA A 13 1.37 59.48 -3.17
CA ALA A 13 0.85 58.17 -2.76
C ALA A 13 2.01 57.35 -2.16
N ALA A 14 2.09 57.31 -0.84
CA ALA A 14 2.97 56.36 -0.14
C ALA A 14 2.43 54.94 -0.33
N LEU A 15 3.04 54.18 -1.24
CA LEU A 15 2.85 52.72 -1.32
C LEU A 15 3.47 52.08 -0.07
N ALA A 16 2.65 51.88 0.96
CA ALA A 16 3.00 50.99 2.06
C ALA A 16 3.10 49.55 1.50
N GLY A 17 4.30 49.13 1.12
CA GLY A 17 4.60 47.75 0.85
C GLY A 17 4.39 46.92 2.12
N ALA A 18 3.20 46.32 2.27
CA ALA A 18 3.01 45.32 3.28
C ALA A 18 3.91 44.13 2.91
N CYS A 19 5.07 44.01 3.57
CA CYS A 19 5.82 42.78 3.58
C CYS A 19 4.91 41.71 4.19
N ALA A 20 4.23 40.91 3.36
CA ALA A 20 3.54 39.74 3.81
C ALA A 20 4.61 38.85 4.43
N GLN A 21 4.60 38.69 5.74
CA GLN A 21 5.40 37.67 6.40
C GLN A 21 4.96 36.32 5.82
N PRO A 22 5.91 35.46 5.42
CA PRO A 22 5.54 34.11 5.00
C PRO A 22 4.75 33.49 6.14
N ALA A 23 3.61 32.87 5.78
CA ALA A 23 2.82 32.11 6.76
C ALA A 23 3.76 31.13 7.46
N PRO A 24 3.65 30.95 8.78
CA PRO A 24 4.45 29.96 9.48
C PRO A 24 4.24 28.61 8.79
N GLU A 25 5.33 27.93 8.49
CA GLU A 25 5.29 26.59 7.89
C GLU A 25 4.46 25.69 8.80
N ALA A 26 3.45 25.04 8.22
CA ALA A 26 2.55 24.19 9.00
C ALA A 26 3.40 23.10 9.66
N GLU A 27 3.27 22.96 10.97
CA GLU A 27 3.99 21.92 11.71
C GLU A 27 3.61 20.55 11.18
N ASN A 28 4.62 19.73 10.83
CA ASN A 28 4.39 18.35 10.43
C ASN A 28 4.02 17.49 11.67
N LEU A 29 2.73 17.33 11.90
CA LEU A 29 2.20 16.58 13.04
C LEU A 29 2.30 15.06 12.83
N THR A 30 2.52 14.58 11.61
CA THR A 30 2.61 13.12 11.34
C THR A 30 3.82 12.49 12.02
N ARG A 31 4.85 13.27 12.34
CA ARG A 31 6.03 12.81 13.10
C ARG A 31 5.69 12.27 14.51
N TRP A 32 4.51 12.61 15.04
CA TRP A 32 4.07 12.16 16.36
C TRP A 32 3.15 10.92 16.28
N VAL A 33 2.86 10.46 15.06
CA VAL A 33 2.02 9.28 14.84
C VAL A 33 2.90 8.05 14.76
N ASP A 34 2.64 7.08 15.64
CA ASP A 34 3.23 5.74 15.56
C ASP A 34 2.19 4.76 14.99
N PRO A 35 2.28 4.38 13.71
CA PRO A 35 1.32 3.47 13.09
C PRO A 35 1.42 2.02 13.58
N LYS A 36 2.42 1.69 14.42
CA LYS A 36 2.57 0.35 15.02
C LYS A 36 1.77 0.18 16.31
N ILE A 37 1.16 1.23 16.83
CA ILE A 37 0.30 1.11 18.03
C ILE A 37 -0.86 0.15 17.74
N GLY A 38 -0.97 -0.91 18.54
CA GLY A 38 -2.02 -1.92 18.43
C GLY A 38 -1.71 -3.07 17.46
N THR A 39 -0.49 -3.17 16.94
CA THR A 39 -0.08 -4.26 16.03
C THR A 39 0.41 -5.51 16.76
N GLY A 40 0.55 -5.47 18.09
CA GLY A 40 0.94 -6.60 18.92
C GLY A 40 -0.18 -7.07 19.86
N GLY A 41 0.00 -8.25 20.44
CA GLY A 41 -0.98 -8.88 21.32
C GLY A 41 -2.34 -8.98 20.63
N HIS A 42 -3.40 -8.65 21.34
CA HIS A 42 -4.78 -8.69 20.81
C HIS A 42 -5.26 -7.36 20.19
N GLY A 43 -4.35 -6.56 19.63
CA GLY A 43 -4.71 -5.24 19.10
C GLY A 43 -5.38 -5.29 17.72
N HIS A 44 -5.01 -6.27 16.89
CA HIS A 44 -5.59 -6.53 15.57
C HIS A 44 -5.54 -5.32 14.62
N VAL A 45 -4.44 -4.58 14.64
CA VAL A 45 -4.23 -3.41 13.78
C VAL A 45 -3.30 -3.80 12.64
N PHE A 46 -3.67 -3.52 11.39
CA PHE A 46 -2.78 -3.70 10.26
C PHE A 46 -1.72 -2.60 10.21
N VAL A 47 -0.64 -2.88 9.49
CA VAL A 47 0.39 -1.89 9.11
C VAL A 47 0.36 -1.69 7.61
N GLY A 48 0.56 -0.45 7.17
CA GLY A 48 0.62 -0.16 5.74
C GLY A 48 0.36 1.31 5.42
N ALA A 49 0.36 1.60 4.13
CA ALA A 49 0.07 2.92 3.61
C ALA A 49 -1.43 3.09 3.37
N ASN A 50 -2.01 4.12 3.94
CA ASN A 50 -3.39 4.51 3.72
C ASN A 50 -3.56 6.02 3.93
N VAL A 51 -4.65 6.57 3.43
CA VAL A 51 -5.14 7.89 3.84
C VAL A 51 -6.36 7.73 4.74
N PRO A 52 -6.64 8.68 5.64
CA PRO A 52 -7.82 8.59 6.51
C PRO A 52 -9.10 8.32 5.68
N PHE A 53 -9.84 7.28 6.09
CA PHE A 53 -11.09 6.85 5.45
C PHE A 53 -10.96 6.42 3.97
N GLY A 54 -9.74 6.07 3.52
CA GLY A 54 -9.51 5.50 2.20
C GLY A 54 -10.05 4.07 2.09
N LEU A 55 -10.50 3.68 0.89
CA LEU A 55 -10.82 2.30 0.58
C LEU A 55 -9.54 1.44 0.55
N VAL A 56 -8.44 2.01 0.01
CA VAL A 56 -7.17 1.31 -0.11
C VAL A 56 -6.34 1.50 1.15
N GLN A 57 -5.94 0.36 1.72
CA GLN A 57 -5.02 0.22 2.85
C GLN A 57 -3.99 -0.83 2.46
N VAL A 58 -2.96 -0.41 1.72
CA VAL A 58 -1.97 -1.34 1.21
C VAL A 58 -0.89 -1.63 2.24
N GLY A 59 -0.73 -2.90 2.58
CA GLY A 59 0.23 -3.33 3.58
C GLY A 59 0.58 -4.81 3.54
N PRO A 60 1.58 -5.22 4.31
CA PRO A 60 2.02 -6.61 4.35
C PRO A 60 0.96 -7.50 4.99
N THR A 61 0.84 -8.69 4.44
CA THR A 61 0.06 -9.80 5.01
C THR A 61 1.02 -10.91 5.37
N SER A 62 1.02 -11.31 6.63
CA SER A 62 1.82 -12.42 7.17
C SER A 62 1.18 -13.77 6.82
N ILE A 63 1.92 -14.85 7.01
CA ILE A 63 1.36 -16.21 6.95
C ILE A 63 0.25 -16.31 8.01
N PRO A 64 -0.99 -16.74 7.62
CA PRO A 64 -2.08 -16.87 8.58
C PRO A 64 -1.74 -17.85 9.71
N GLN A 65 -1.96 -17.42 10.93
CA GLN A 65 -1.78 -18.19 12.16
C GLN A 65 -3.02 -18.10 13.04
N ASP A 66 -2.85 -17.87 14.34
CA ASP A 66 -3.93 -17.72 15.31
C ASP A 66 -4.75 -16.43 15.13
N TRP A 67 -5.71 -16.23 15.99
CA TRP A 67 -6.65 -15.11 15.96
C TRP A 67 -5.95 -13.73 15.92
N ASP A 68 -4.82 -13.57 16.57
CA ASP A 68 -4.09 -12.29 16.63
C ASP A 68 -3.54 -11.86 15.25
N TRP A 69 -3.45 -12.78 14.27
CA TRP A 69 -3.06 -12.49 12.89
C TRP A 69 -4.22 -12.05 11.99
N CYS A 70 -5.44 -11.89 12.52
CA CYS A 70 -6.62 -11.61 11.73
C CYS A 70 -6.60 -10.26 10.99
N SER A 71 -5.73 -9.33 11.37
CA SER A 71 -5.49 -8.08 10.62
C SER A 71 -4.42 -8.20 9.52
N GLY A 72 -3.83 -9.39 9.35
CA GLY A 72 -2.78 -9.67 8.36
C GLY A 72 -1.37 -9.31 8.81
N TYR A 73 -1.19 -8.56 9.86
CA TYR A 73 0.09 -8.17 10.42
C TYR A 73 0.09 -8.40 11.93
N HIS A 74 1.17 -8.97 12.44
CA HIS A 74 1.46 -9.00 13.87
C HIS A 74 2.91 -8.63 14.12
N GLU A 75 3.17 -7.79 15.12
CA GLU A 75 4.53 -7.23 15.34
C GLU A 75 5.56 -8.30 15.67
N SER A 76 5.17 -9.43 16.26
CA SER A 76 6.06 -10.55 16.56
C SER A 76 6.41 -11.42 15.36
N ASP A 77 5.71 -11.28 14.24
CA ASP A 77 5.90 -12.09 13.04
C ASP A 77 6.64 -11.29 11.97
N SER A 78 7.60 -11.89 11.32
CA SER A 78 8.34 -11.30 10.22
C SER A 78 8.03 -11.91 8.86
N THR A 79 7.07 -12.84 8.76
CA THR A 79 6.67 -13.42 7.48
C THR A 79 5.83 -12.45 6.66
N VAL A 80 5.98 -12.51 5.35
CA VAL A 80 5.17 -11.75 4.37
C VAL A 80 4.84 -12.67 3.21
N ILE A 81 3.54 -12.89 2.95
CA ILE A 81 3.04 -13.63 1.80
C ILE A 81 2.63 -12.71 0.64
N GLY A 82 2.61 -11.41 0.87
CA GLY A 82 2.32 -10.38 -0.11
C GLY A 82 1.81 -9.10 0.54
N PHE A 83 1.41 -8.18 -0.30
CA PHE A 83 0.88 -6.87 0.09
C PHE A 83 -0.56 -6.77 -0.39
N SER A 84 -1.50 -6.82 0.54
CA SER A 84 -2.94 -6.75 0.27
C SER A 84 -3.42 -5.30 0.28
N HIS A 85 -4.53 -5.01 -0.41
CA HIS A 85 -5.02 -3.64 -0.61
C HIS A 85 -6.17 -3.26 0.31
N THR A 86 -6.76 -4.22 0.99
CA THR A 86 -7.88 -4.00 1.91
C THR A 86 -7.64 -4.75 3.21
N HIS A 87 -7.89 -4.09 4.34
CA HIS A 87 -7.70 -4.65 5.67
C HIS A 87 -8.81 -4.19 6.61
N LEU A 88 -9.17 -5.02 7.58
CA LEU A 88 -9.88 -4.59 8.77
C LEU A 88 -8.86 -4.21 9.86
N SER A 89 -9.23 -3.30 10.73
CA SER A 89 -8.35 -2.81 11.80
C SER A 89 -9.09 -2.72 13.11
N GLY A 90 -8.52 -3.32 14.16
CA GLY A 90 -9.06 -3.28 15.52
C GLY A 90 -10.37 -4.06 15.73
N THR A 91 -10.76 -4.94 14.82
CA THR A 91 -12.05 -5.63 14.86
C THR A 91 -11.98 -7.05 15.40
N GLY A 92 -10.81 -7.69 15.36
CA GLY A 92 -10.66 -9.12 15.65
C GLY A 92 -11.35 -10.03 14.61
N ILE A 93 -11.58 -9.55 13.41
CA ILE A 93 -12.21 -10.27 12.28
C ILE A 93 -11.18 -10.40 11.15
N GLY A 94 -10.98 -11.64 10.70
CA GLY A 94 -10.07 -11.96 9.59
C GLY A 94 -10.80 -12.02 8.26
N ASP A 95 -11.00 -10.87 7.63
CA ASP A 95 -11.67 -10.73 6.34
C ASP A 95 -10.95 -9.68 5.49
N LEU A 96 -11.33 -9.57 4.24
CA LEU A 96 -10.77 -8.71 3.20
C LEU A 96 -9.48 -9.30 2.60
N PHE A 97 -8.34 -8.58 2.68
CA PHE A 97 -7.06 -8.94 2.06
C PHE A 97 -7.16 -9.08 0.54
N ASP A 98 -7.99 -8.27 -0.08
CA ASP A 98 -8.21 -8.34 -1.52
C ASP A 98 -6.97 -7.91 -2.30
N VAL A 99 -6.78 -8.59 -3.45
CA VAL A 99 -5.72 -8.29 -4.41
C VAL A 99 -4.33 -8.27 -3.75
N THR A 100 -3.91 -9.41 -3.28
CA THR A 100 -2.58 -9.58 -2.69
C THR A 100 -1.51 -9.64 -3.79
N VAL A 101 -0.48 -8.83 -3.66
CA VAL A 101 0.60 -8.71 -4.65
C VAL A 101 1.92 -9.06 -4.01
N MET A 102 2.67 -10.02 -4.58
CA MET A 102 3.97 -10.43 -4.08
C MET A 102 5.05 -10.30 -5.17
N PRO A 103 6.06 -9.46 -4.98
CA PRO A 103 7.23 -9.43 -5.85
C PRO A 103 8.16 -10.59 -5.48
N VAL A 104 8.69 -11.28 -6.49
CA VAL A 104 9.54 -12.45 -6.32
C VAL A 104 10.70 -12.47 -7.32
N VAL A 105 11.72 -13.25 -7.00
CA VAL A 105 12.83 -13.59 -7.91
C VAL A 105 13.01 -15.10 -7.90
N GLY A 106 13.12 -15.69 -9.08
CA GLY A 106 13.27 -17.13 -9.27
C GLY A 106 11.96 -17.85 -9.55
N GLU A 107 11.90 -19.10 -9.20
CA GLU A 107 10.74 -19.97 -9.47
C GLU A 107 9.50 -19.45 -8.72
N VAL A 108 8.38 -19.39 -9.43
CA VAL A 108 7.07 -18.99 -8.91
C VAL A 108 6.21 -20.22 -8.70
N THR A 109 5.60 -20.31 -7.54
CA THR A 109 4.61 -21.36 -7.19
C THR A 109 3.31 -20.72 -6.75
N CYS A 110 2.19 -21.40 -6.96
CA CYS A 110 0.88 -20.97 -6.48
C CYS A 110 0.60 -21.37 -5.01
N ALA A 111 1.44 -22.24 -4.44
CA ALA A 111 1.26 -22.62 -3.04
C ALA A 111 1.67 -21.46 -2.12
N ARG A 112 0.91 -21.26 -1.04
CA ARG A 112 1.38 -20.44 0.08
C ARG A 112 2.53 -21.13 0.79
N GLY A 113 3.51 -20.36 1.15
CA GLY A 113 4.55 -20.81 2.05
C GLY A 113 3.99 -21.10 3.44
N VAL A 114 4.65 -22.01 4.13
CA VAL A 114 4.49 -22.24 5.57
C VAL A 114 5.83 -21.96 6.24
N GLU A 115 5.80 -21.43 7.44
CA GLU A 115 7.01 -21.00 8.14
C GLU A 115 7.96 -22.17 8.43
N GLU A 116 7.41 -23.36 8.67
CA GLU A 116 8.15 -24.58 8.97
C GLU A 116 8.93 -25.12 7.77
N ASP A 117 8.53 -24.74 6.56
CA ASP A 117 9.23 -25.10 5.33
C ASP A 117 9.55 -23.86 4.49
N PRO A 118 10.73 -23.25 4.68
CA PRO A 118 11.14 -22.05 3.96
C PRO A 118 11.29 -22.22 2.44
N GLN A 119 11.27 -23.43 1.94
CA GLN A 119 11.32 -23.71 0.51
C GLN A 119 9.92 -23.86 -0.09
N SER A 120 8.89 -24.01 0.74
CA SER A 120 7.52 -24.12 0.28
C SER A 120 6.97 -22.76 -0.09
N GLY A 121 6.34 -22.66 -1.20
CA GLY A 121 5.44 -21.59 -1.56
C GLY A 121 5.99 -20.16 -1.59
N LEU A 122 5.04 -19.26 -1.61
CA LEU A 122 5.21 -17.83 -1.87
C LEU A 122 5.22 -17.05 -0.55
N TRP A 123 6.39 -16.70 -0.05
CA TRP A 123 6.58 -15.87 1.13
C TRP A 123 8.03 -15.41 1.28
N SER A 124 8.28 -14.44 2.13
CA SER A 124 9.60 -13.99 2.54
C SER A 124 9.60 -13.56 3.99
N TYR A 125 10.76 -13.53 4.63
CA TYR A 125 10.93 -12.73 5.83
C TYR A 125 11.07 -11.25 5.48
N ALA A 126 10.41 -10.41 6.26
CA ALA A 126 10.62 -8.97 6.31
C ALA A 126 11.84 -8.65 7.19
N ASP A 127 12.77 -7.84 6.72
CA ASP A 127 13.82 -7.30 7.58
C ASP A 127 13.23 -6.15 8.43
N ARG A 128 12.67 -6.52 9.58
CA ARG A 128 12.01 -5.58 10.51
C ARG A 128 12.95 -4.49 11.04
N SER A 129 14.25 -4.71 11.02
CA SER A 129 15.22 -3.69 11.45
C SER A 129 15.34 -2.52 10.47
N LYS A 130 14.89 -2.73 9.24
CA LYS A 130 14.87 -1.74 8.15
C LYS A 130 13.46 -1.40 7.69
N GLU A 131 12.45 -1.90 8.38
CA GLU A 131 11.07 -1.57 8.11
C GLU A 131 10.79 -0.09 8.43
N VAL A 132 10.17 0.60 7.49
CA VAL A 132 9.71 1.98 7.68
C VAL A 132 8.19 1.99 7.66
N VAL A 133 7.59 2.51 8.74
CA VAL A 133 6.14 2.65 8.89
C VAL A 133 5.84 4.08 9.26
N GLU A 134 5.28 4.82 8.33
CA GLU A 134 4.90 6.21 8.51
C GLU A 134 3.46 6.43 8.01
N PRO A 135 2.74 7.45 8.50
CA PRO A 135 1.43 7.79 7.95
C PRO A 135 1.46 7.95 6.44
N GLY A 136 0.76 7.06 5.71
CA GLY A 136 0.69 7.07 4.25
C GLY A 136 1.88 6.46 3.51
N TYR A 137 2.85 5.89 4.22
CA TYR A 137 4.01 5.23 3.61
C TYR A 137 4.42 3.98 4.37
N TYR A 138 4.77 2.95 3.61
CA TYR A 138 5.33 1.71 4.14
C TYR A 138 6.50 1.24 3.27
N SER A 139 7.55 0.74 3.90
CA SER A 139 8.68 0.13 3.20
C SER A 139 9.30 -1.00 3.99
N VAL A 140 9.68 -2.08 3.30
CA VAL A 140 10.35 -3.23 3.92
C VAL A 140 11.22 -3.98 2.90
N PRO A 141 12.43 -4.41 3.30
CA PRO A 141 13.22 -5.39 2.55
C PRO A 141 12.67 -6.81 2.76
N LEU A 142 12.53 -7.55 1.66
CA LEU A 142 12.16 -8.96 1.62
C LEU A 142 13.42 -9.81 1.51
N SER A 143 13.82 -10.47 2.60
CA SER A 143 15.14 -11.12 2.72
C SER A 143 15.34 -12.28 1.74
N ARG A 144 14.29 -13.08 1.50
CA ARG A 144 14.36 -14.25 0.60
C ARG A 144 14.67 -13.85 -0.84
N TYR A 145 14.14 -12.74 -1.31
CA TYR A 145 14.22 -12.31 -2.70
C TYR A 145 15.20 -11.17 -2.94
N GLY A 146 15.74 -10.57 -1.88
CA GLY A 146 16.60 -9.39 -1.99
C GLY A 146 15.88 -8.17 -2.57
N ILE A 147 14.56 -8.09 -2.40
CA ILE A 147 13.71 -7.03 -2.93
C ILE A 147 13.42 -6.02 -1.83
N THR A 148 13.46 -4.73 -2.17
CA THR A 148 12.86 -3.71 -1.31
C THR A 148 11.48 -3.35 -1.87
N ALA A 149 10.46 -3.51 -1.03
CA ALA A 149 9.09 -3.13 -1.33
C ALA A 149 8.74 -1.81 -0.65
N GLU A 150 8.14 -0.89 -1.39
CA GLU A 150 7.71 0.42 -0.92
C GLU A 150 6.29 0.70 -1.41
N MET A 151 5.47 1.30 -0.54
CA MET A 151 4.08 1.56 -0.84
C MET A 151 3.63 2.91 -0.33
N THR A 152 2.74 3.54 -1.08
CA THR A 152 1.93 4.67 -0.64
C THR A 152 0.52 4.52 -1.20
N ALA A 153 -0.42 5.30 -0.70
CA ALA A 153 -1.80 5.18 -1.12
C ALA A 153 -2.51 6.53 -1.23
N THR A 154 -3.51 6.56 -2.09
CA THR A 154 -4.59 7.54 -2.06
C THR A 154 -5.86 6.87 -1.53
N SER A 155 -6.99 7.54 -1.55
CA SER A 155 -8.25 6.94 -1.10
C SER A 155 -8.70 5.72 -1.91
N ARG A 156 -8.20 5.53 -3.14
CA ARG A 156 -8.63 4.44 -4.04
C ARG A 156 -7.49 3.79 -4.83
N VAL A 157 -6.25 4.22 -4.68
CA VAL A 157 -5.10 3.70 -5.42
C VAL A 157 -3.98 3.36 -4.46
N GLY A 158 -3.46 2.13 -4.54
CA GLY A 158 -2.18 1.75 -3.96
C GLY A 158 -1.08 1.90 -5.01
N LEU A 159 -0.01 2.60 -4.67
CA LEU A 159 1.18 2.68 -5.49
C LEU A 159 2.27 1.80 -4.87
N HIS A 160 2.80 0.87 -5.66
CA HIS A 160 3.90 0.00 -5.27
C HIS A 160 5.16 0.36 -6.03
N ARG A 161 6.28 0.35 -5.34
CA ARG A 161 7.61 0.40 -5.94
C ARG A 161 8.42 -0.79 -5.43
N TYR A 162 8.86 -1.63 -6.34
CA TYR A 162 9.70 -2.78 -6.04
C TYR A 162 11.09 -2.59 -6.63
N THR A 163 12.10 -2.60 -5.77
CA THR A 163 13.50 -2.58 -6.20
C THR A 163 14.02 -4.00 -6.18
N PHE A 164 14.17 -4.59 -7.36
CA PHE A 164 14.68 -5.96 -7.54
C PHE A 164 16.21 -5.97 -7.60
N PRO A 165 16.87 -7.05 -7.15
CA PRO A 165 18.25 -7.31 -7.56
C PRO A 165 18.33 -7.54 -9.06
N ALA A 166 19.52 -7.49 -9.62
CA ALA A 166 19.72 -7.83 -11.04
C ALA A 166 19.34 -9.30 -11.27
N SER A 167 18.29 -9.53 -12.06
CA SER A 167 17.78 -10.86 -12.37
C SER A 167 16.95 -10.83 -13.63
N ASP A 168 16.99 -11.93 -14.39
CA ASP A 168 16.09 -12.16 -15.52
C ASP A 168 14.77 -12.84 -15.09
N ASP A 169 14.71 -13.38 -13.86
CA ASP A 169 13.59 -14.13 -13.31
C ASP A 169 12.76 -13.30 -12.29
N ALA A 170 12.76 -11.97 -12.45
CA ALA A 170 11.96 -11.09 -11.63
C ALA A 170 10.49 -11.14 -12.06
N ALA A 171 9.59 -11.37 -11.10
CA ALA A 171 8.16 -11.47 -11.35
C ALA A 171 7.35 -10.75 -10.26
N VAL A 172 6.09 -10.48 -10.58
CA VAL A 172 5.07 -9.98 -9.63
C VAL A 172 3.89 -10.92 -9.71
N VAL A 173 3.52 -11.51 -8.59
CA VAL A 173 2.39 -12.44 -8.46
C VAL A 173 1.19 -11.69 -7.94
N PHE A 174 0.04 -11.83 -8.58
CA PHE A 174 -1.26 -11.40 -8.09
C PHE A 174 -1.99 -12.63 -7.57
N ASP A 175 -2.14 -12.71 -6.26
CA ASP A 175 -2.92 -13.76 -5.60
C ASP A 175 -4.34 -13.23 -5.38
N LEU A 176 -5.28 -13.78 -6.13
CA LEU A 176 -6.70 -13.46 -6.05
C LEU A 176 -7.52 -14.55 -5.36
N GLU A 177 -6.96 -15.73 -5.18
CA GLU A 177 -7.68 -16.89 -4.65
C GLU A 177 -7.54 -17.00 -3.13
N ASN A 178 -6.33 -16.82 -2.63
CA ASN A 178 -6.10 -17.02 -1.22
C ASN A 178 -6.50 -15.78 -0.42
N GLY A 179 -7.36 -15.95 0.57
CA GLY A 179 -7.64 -14.95 1.60
C GLY A 179 -6.49 -14.81 2.58
N GLY A 180 -6.44 -13.68 3.28
CA GLY A 180 -5.44 -13.45 4.33
C GLY A 180 -5.76 -14.17 5.63
N CYS A 181 -6.99 -14.59 5.86
CA CYS A 181 -7.43 -15.21 7.10
C CYS A 181 -8.65 -16.13 6.89
N TRP A 182 -9.87 -15.66 7.12
CA TRP A 182 -11.09 -16.51 7.11
C TRP A 182 -11.94 -16.36 5.86
N ASP A 183 -11.68 -15.36 5.07
CA ASP A 183 -12.38 -15.14 3.83
C ASP A 183 -12.04 -16.23 2.79
N LYS A 184 -12.96 -16.43 1.86
CA LYS A 184 -12.79 -17.37 0.74
C LYS A 184 -13.19 -16.70 -0.56
N ALA A 185 -12.33 -16.76 -1.54
CA ALA A 185 -12.70 -16.38 -2.89
C ALA A 185 -13.78 -17.32 -3.42
N THR A 186 -14.80 -16.74 -4.04
CA THR A 186 -15.91 -17.46 -4.69
C THR A 186 -15.82 -17.38 -6.21
N GLU A 187 -15.27 -16.30 -6.73
CA GLU A 187 -14.99 -16.10 -8.14
C GLU A 187 -13.84 -15.11 -8.29
N THR A 188 -12.90 -15.41 -9.15
CA THR A 188 -11.80 -14.51 -9.49
C THR A 188 -11.60 -14.47 -11.00
N GLY A 189 -11.00 -13.39 -11.48
CA GLY A 189 -10.64 -13.30 -12.88
C GLY A 189 -9.90 -12.02 -13.20
N PHE A 190 -9.19 -12.07 -14.33
CA PHE A 190 -8.50 -10.88 -14.84
C PHE A 190 -8.26 -10.97 -16.34
N THR A 191 -7.97 -9.82 -16.93
CA THR A 191 -7.57 -9.67 -18.32
C THR A 191 -6.35 -8.76 -18.40
N PHE A 192 -5.46 -9.06 -19.35
CA PHE A 192 -4.36 -8.19 -19.70
C PHE A 192 -4.70 -7.31 -20.90
N SER A 193 -4.16 -6.08 -20.91
CA SER A 193 -4.17 -5.24 -22.11
C SER A 193 -3.24 -5.84 -23.18
N GLU A 194 -3.51 -5.53 -24.45
CA GLU A 194 -2.71 -6.02 -25.59
C GLU A 194 -1.23 -5.65 -25.48
N ASP A 195 -0.92 -4.49 -24.92
CA ASP A 195 0.43 -3.99 -24.71
C ASP A 195 1.11 -4.54 -23.45
N SER A 196 0.43 -5.43 -22.71
CA SER A 196 0.90 -6.05 -21.46
C SER A 196 1.33 -5.06 -20.38
N THR A 197 0.74 -3.86 -20.36
CA THR A 197 1.02 -2.83 -19.34
C THR A 197 -0.02 -2.75 -18.26
N ARG A 198 -1.19 -3.39 -18.43
CA ARG A 198 -2.32 -3.26 -17.52
C ARG A 198 -3.05 -4.59 -17.30
N ILE A 199 -3.46 -4.82 -16.05
CA ILE A 199 -4.40 -5.85 -15.65
C ILE A 199 -5.70 -5.19 -15.22
N SER A 200 -6.83 -5.73 -15.65
CA SER A 200 -8.14 -5.43 -15.09
C SER A 200 -8.75 -6.72 -14.56
N GLY A 201 -9.24 -6.73 -13.32
CA GLY A 201 -9.70 -7.95 -12.71
C GLY A 201 -10.73 -7.74 -11.61
N TRP A 202 -11.17 -8.87 -11.05
CA TRP A 202 -12.11 -8.90 -9.94
C TRP A 202 -11.80 -10.05 -8.99
N ARG A 203 -12.21 -9.87 -7.76
CA ARG A 203 -12.24 -10.88 -6.73
C ARG A 203 -13.58 -10.79 -6.01
N TYR A 204 -14.36 -11.87 -6.07
CA TYR A 204 -15.56 -12.05 -5.25
C TYR A 204 -15.22 -12.99 -4.12
N SER A 205 -15.71 -12.69 -2.94
CA SER A 205 -15.39 -13.46 -1.74
C SER A 205 -16.58 -13.52 -0.79
N THR A 206 -16.48 -14.45 0.12
CA THR A 206 -17.37 -14.61 1.27
C THR A 206 -16.53 -14.82 2.53
N GLY A 207 -16.99 -14.22 3.60
CA GLY A 207 -16.37 -14.28 4.91
C GLY A 207 -17.34 -13.68 5.93
N TRP A 208 -16.90 -12.69 6.68
CA TRP A 208 -17.77 -11.85 7.49
C TRP A 208 -18.77 -11.07 6.61
N ALA A 209 -18.29 -10.50 5.53
CA ALA A 209 -19.16 -10.06 4.45
C ALA A 209 -19.61 -11.28 3.60
N ARG A 210 -20.93 -11.48 3.48
CA ARG A 210 -21.50 -12.66 2.80
C ARG A 210 -21.32 -12.66 1.30
N ASP A 211 -21.26 -11.48 0.69
CA ASP A 211 -21.13 -11.26 -0.75
C ASP A 211 -20.31 -10.00 -0.96
N GLN A 212 -19.00 -10.17 -1.11
CA GLN A 212 -18.08 -9.08 -1.35
C GLN A 212 -17.59 -9.13 -2.80
N LYS A 213 -17.53 -7.98 -3.45
CA LYS A 213 -17.11 -7.86 -4.84
C LYS A 213 -16.12 -6.71 -4.98
N VAL A 214 -14.89 -7.04 -5.29
CA VAL A 214 -13.83 -6.08 -5.53
C VAL A 214 -13.42 -6.12 -6.99
N TYR A 215 -13.33 -4.96 -7.61
CA TYR A 215 -12.83 -4.78 -8.96
C TYR A 215 -11.58 -3.90 -8.89
N PHE A 216 -10.58 -4.23 -9.70
CA PHE A 216 -9.33 -3.49 -9.71
C PHE A 216 -8.77 -3.31 -11.12
N VAL A 217 -7.92 -2.30 -11.23
CA VAL A 217 -7.01 -2.11 -12.36
C VAL A 217 -5.61 -1.90 -11.82
N ALA A 218 -4.65 -2.64 -12.35
CA ALA A 218 -3.23 -2.44 -12.05
C ALA A 218 -2.50 -2.01 -13.32
N GLU A 219 -1.66 -0.99 -13.21
CA GLU A 219 -0.82 -0.50 -14.30
C GLU A 219 0.65 -0.68 -13.95
N PHE A 220 1.43 -1.18 -14.90
CA PHE A 220 2.85 -1.42 -14.74
C PHE A 220 3.67 -0.33 -15.42
N SER A 221 4.77 0.05 -14.79
CA SER A 221 5.72 1.01 -15.36
C SER A 221 6.46 0.49 -16.60
N LYS A 222 6.38 -0.82 -16.87
CA LYS A 222 6.95 -1.51 -18.02
C LYS A 222 6.03 -2.63 -18.46
N PRO A 223 5.98 -2.97 -19.76
CA PRO A 223 5.26 -4.14 -20.22
C PRO A 223 5.79 -5.42 -19.57
N ALA A 224 4.89 -6.33 -19.23
CA ALA A 224 5.25 -7.67 -18.79
C ALA A 224 5.85 -8.44 -19.99
N LYS A 225 6.97 -9.15 -19.75
CA LYS A 225 7.62 -9.99 -20.78
C LYS A 225 6.89 -11.31 -21.03
N GLY A 226 6.16 -11.78 -20.04
CA GLY A 226 5.37 -13.02 -20.07
C GLY A 226 4.33 -13.02 -18.97
N ILE A 227 3.30 -13.82 -19.18
CA ILE A 227 2.18 -13.98 -18.26
C ILE A 227 1.99 -15.47 -18.06
N THR A 228 1.93 -15.92 -16.83
CA THR A 228 1.64 -17.30 -16.46
C THR A 228 0.44 -17.32 -15.53
N TYR A 229 -0.50 -18.18 -15.81
CA TYR A 229 -1.62 -18.50 -14.94
C TYR A 229 -1.27 -19.75 -14.13
N LEU A 230 -1.38 -19.66 -12.83
CA LEU A 230 -1.01 -20.72 -11.89
C LEU A 230 -2.26 -21.27 -11.20
#